data_f5840ce6738a970aac86e4c2a5b911c8
#
_entry.id   f5840ce6738a970aac86e4c2a5b911c8
#
_cell.length_a   1.000
_cell.length_b   1.000
_cell.length_c   1.000
_cell.angle_alpha   90.00
_cell.angle_beta   90.00
_cell.angle_gamma   90.00
#
_symmetry.space_group_name_H-M   'P 1'
#
loop_
_entity.id
_entity.type
_entity.pdbx_description
1 polymer ?
#
loop_
_entity_poly.entity_id
_entity_poly.type
_entity_poly.pdbx_seq_one_letter_code
_entity_poly.pdbx_strand_id
1 'polypeptide(L)' 'MRQKALKPIRHSDFSEEYLGRAIIISLADGKTLNGVLLESRRYWVKLRTSSGTVYINKSFIVSVVPNAQ' A
#
# COMPACT_ATOMS: atom_id res chain seq x y z
N MET A 1 29.09 4.08 9.87
CA MET A 1 28.67 3.83 9.87
C MET A 1 27.84 3.58 9.66
N ARG A 2 27.63 3.49 9.67
CA ARG A 2 26.97 3.09 9.61
C ARG A 2 25.95 3.00 9.43
N GLN A 3 25.62 2.92 9.33
CA GLN A 3 24.77 2.61 9.27
C GLN A 3 23.90 2.63 9.39
N LYS A 4 23.81 2.90 9.47
CA LYS A 4 23.09 2.76 9.69
C LYS A 4 22.21 2.67 9.58
N ALA A 5 22.31 2.77 9.51
CA ALA A 5 21.62 2.50 9.45
C ALA A 5 20.83 2.09 9.12
N LEU A 6 20.69 1.74 8.95
CA LEU A 6 19.98 1.18 8.66
C LEU A 6 19.09 0.75 9.11
N LYS A 7 18.44 0.92 9.28
CA LYS A 7 17.59 0.64 9.78
C LYS A 7 16.81 0.01 9.45
N PRO A 8 16.51 -0.30 9.71
CA PRO A 8 15.85 -1.27 9.52
C PRO A 8 14.64 -1.16 9.09
N ILE A 9 14.29 -1.66 8.60
CA ILE A 9 13.37 -1.60 8.03
C ILE A 9 12.41 -2.21 8.52
N ARG A 10 12.06 -2.47 9.14
CA ARG A 10 11.25 -2.99 9.66
C ARG A 10 10.16 -3.09 8.89
N HIS A 11 9.27 -2.90 8.59
CA HIS A 11 8.10 -3.06 7.89
C HIS A 11 7.52 -1.76 7.52
N SER A 12 8.34 -0.78 7.60
CA SER A 12 7.96 0.52 7.22
C SER A 12 7.99 0.57 5.71
N ASP A 13 6.89 0.60 5.09
CA ASP A 13 6.83 0.69 3.65
C ASP A 13 5.76 1.73 3.30
N PHE A 14 5.35 1.76 2.05
CA PHE A 14 4.42 2.77 1.57
C PHE A 14 3.17 2.84 2.42
N SER A 15 2.76 1.74 2.99
CA SER A 15 1.46 1.70 3.62
C SER A 15 1.38 2.53 4.89
N GLU A 16 2.50 2.72 5.58
CA GLU A 16 2.46 3.57 6.77
C GLU A 16 2.16 5.00 6.39
N GLU A 17 2.67 5.40 5.25
CA GLU A 17 2.48 6.76 4.79
C GLU A 17 1.06 7.02 4.35
N TYR A 18 0.39 6.01 3.82
CA TYR A 18 -0.91 6.19 3.19
C TYR A 18 -2.09 5.66 3.97
N LEU A 19 -1.88 5.20 5.19
CA LEU A 19 -2.99 4.69 6.00
C LEU A 19 -4.07 5.76 6.12
N GLY A 20 -5.31 5.37 5.85
CA GLY A 20 -6.45 6.26 5.94
C GLY A 20 -6.62 7.18 4.78
N ARG A 21 -5.79 7.06 3.74
CA ARG A 21 -5.81 7.98 2.62
C ARG A 21 -6.28 7.30 1.36
N ALA A 22 -6.82 8.09 0.46
CA ALA A 22 -7.23 7.59 -0.84
C ALA A 22 -6.00 7.41 -1.72
N ILE A 23 -5.88 6.24 -2.33
CA ILE A 23 -4.72 5.92 -3.15
C ILE A 23 -5.16 5.20 -4.41
N ILE A 24 -4.24 5.13 -5.35
CA ILE A 24 -4.39 4.35 -6.57
C ILE A 24 -3.27 3.34 -6.59
N ILE A 25 -3.63 2.08 -6.67
CA ILE A 25 -2.67 0.99 -6.66
C ILE A 25 -2.61 0.38 -8.05
N SER A 26 -1.40 0.21 -8.57
CA SER A 26 -1.20 -0.51 -9.83
C SER A 26 -0.78 -1.92 -9.50
N LEU A 27 -1.42 -2.88 -10.12
CA LEU A 27 -1.21 -4.29 -9.84
C LEU A 27 -0.34 -4.94 -10.90
N ALA A 28 0.22 -6.09 -10.54
CA ALA A 28 1.14 -6.79 -11.42
C ALA A 28 0.50 -7.23 -12.73
N ASP A 29 -0.82 -7.38 -12.75
CA ASP A 29 -1.50 -7.77 -13.97
C ASP A 29 -1.89 -6.57 -14.84
N GLY A 30 -1.45 -5.38 -14.47
CA GLY A 30 -1.73 -4.19 -15.25
C GLY A 30 -3.00 -3.46 -14.85
N LYS A 31 -3.75 -4.00 -13.94
CA LYS A 31 -4.97 -3.34 -13.48
C LYS A 31 -4.66 -2.33 -12.40
N THR A 32 -5.60 -1.43 -12.17
CA THR A 32 -5.47 -0.44 -11.10
C THR A 32 -6.68 -0.51 -10.21
N LEU A 33 -6.48 -0.14 -8.96
CA LEU A 33 -7.56 -0.05 -7.99
C LEU A 33 -7.49 1.30 -7.29
N ASN A 34 -8.64 1.90 -7.12
CA ASN A 34 -8.76 3.13 -6.34
C ASN A 34 -9.44 2.80 -5.03
N GLY A 35 -8.93 3.34 -3.96
CA GLY A 35 -9.60 3.10 -2.69
C GLY A 35 -8.90 3.78 -1.56
N VAL A 36 -9.42 3.54 -0.36
CA VAL A 36 -8.85 4.08 0.87
C VAL A 36 -8.14 2.92 1.58
N LEU A 37 -6.89 3.16 1.94
CA LEU A 37 -6.11 2.14 2.62
C LEU A 37 -6.55 2.06 4.07
N LEU A 38 -7.14 0.94 4.46
CA LEU A 38 -7.70 0.77 5.79
C LEU A 38 -6.72 0.14 6.77
N GLU A 39 -5.97 -0.85 6.30
CA GLU A 39 -5.03 -1.57 7.16
C GLU A 39 -3.85 -2.00 6.35
N SER A 40 -2.73 -2.16 7.04
CA SER A 40 -1.55 -2.71 6.42
C SER A 40 -0.99 -3.77 7.36
N ARG A 41 -0.79 -4.97 6.83
CA ARG A 41 -0.16 -6.06 7.55
C ARG A 41 1.14 -6.40 6.84
N ARG A 42 1.84 -7.37 7.38
CA ARG A 42 3.15 -7.71 6.81
C ARG A 42 3.07 -8.02 5.31
N TYR A 43 2.08 -8.82 4.92
CA TYR A 43 2.00 -9.26 3.52
C TYR A 43 0.76 -8.77 2.81
N TRP A 44 -0.19 -8.16 3.51
CA TRP A 44 -1.48 -7.81 2.95
C TRP A 44 -1.86 -6.40 3.29
N VAL A 45 -2.58 -5.77 2.38
CA VAL A 45 -3.24 -4.50 2.69
C VAL A 45 -4.73 -4.70 2.50
N LYS A 46 -5.49 -3.93 3.26
CA LYS A 46 -6.94 -3.93 3.19
C LYS A 46 -7.34 -2.60 2.59
N LEU A 47 -8.06 -2.65 1.49
CA LEU A 47 -8.41 -1.47 0.73
C LEU A 47 -9.92 -1.39 0.60
N ARG A 48 -10.50 -0.24 0.91
CA ARG A 48 -11.92 -0.03 0.70
C ARG A 48 -12.12 0.65 -0.63
N THR A 49 -12.82 -0.03 -1.52
CA THR A 49 -13.10 0.49 -2.85
C THR A 49 -14.59 0.78 -2.97
N SER A 50 -14.98 1.38 -4.09
CA SER A 50 -16.39 1.64 -4.34
C SER A 50 -17.20 0.36 -4.44
N SER A 51 -16.55 -0.76 -4.75
CA SER A 51 -17.24 -2.04 -4.87
C SER A 51 -17.18 -2.87 -3.60
N GLY A 52 -16.53 -2.37 -2.57
CA GLY A 52 -16.40 -3.10 -1.33
C GLY A 52 -14.97 -3.16 -0.87
N THR A 53 -14.73 -3.93 0.17
CA THR A 53 -13.41 -4.05 0.78
C THR A 53 -12.69 -5.24 0.20
N VAL A 54 -11.43 -5.05 -0.17
CA VAL A 54 -10.62 -6.13 -0.72
C VAL A 54 -9.30 -6.21 0.03
N TYR A 55 -8.72 -7.40 0.04
CA TYR A 55 -7.38 -7.63 0.56
C TYR A 55 -6.47 -7.90 -0.61
N ILE A 56 -5.31 -7.26 -0.62
CA ILE A 56 -4.36 -7.40 -1.72
C ILE A 56 -3.03 -7.78 -1.13
N ASN A 57 -2.41 -8.81 -1.71
CA ASN A 57 -1.09 -9.22 -1.29
C ASN A 57 -0.09 -8.18 -1.77
N LYS A 58 0.79 -7.74 -0.88
CA LYS A 58 1.73 -6.66 -1.21
C LYS A 58 2.64 -7.03 -2.36
N SER A 59 2.94 -8.31 -2.54
CA SER A 59 3.83 -8.71 -3.63
C SER A 59 3.18 -8.54 -5.00
N PHE A 60 1.88 -8.33 -5.04
CA PHE A 60 1.16 -8.11 -6.30
C PHE A 60 1.08 -6.64 -6.65
N ILE A 61 1.54 -5.77 -5.78
CA ILE A 61 1.45 -4.32 -5.97
C ILE A 61 2.73 -3.82 -6.64
N VAL A 62 2.57 -3.11 -7.74
CA VAL A 62 3.70 -2.56 -8.47
C VAL A 62 3.97 -1.13 -8.03
N SER A 63 2.94 -0.33 -7.90
CA SER A 63 3.13 1.05 -7.49
C SER A 63 1.89 1.56 -6.76
N VAL A 64 2.11 2.58 -5.95
CA VAL A 64 1.05 3.23 -5.20
C VAL A 64 1.25 4.72 -5.32
N VAL A 65 0.19 5.44 -5.65
CA VAL A 65 0.26 6.89 -5.67
C VAL A 65 -0.95 7.44 -4.93
N PRO A 66 -0.81 8.62 -4.36
CA PRO A 66 -1.97 9.23 -3.70
C PRO A 66 -3.01 9.62 -4.75
N ASN A 67 -4.26 9.45 -4.39
CA ASN A 67 -5.35 9.88 -5.25
C ASN A 67 -5.74 11.26 -4.78
N ALA A 68 -4.98 12.24 -5.18
CA ALA A 68 -5.18 13.60 -4.73
C ALA A 68 -6.39 14.20 -5.45
N GLN A 69 -7.21 14.86 -4.70
CA GLN A 69 -8.43 15.45 -5.25
C GLN A 69 -8.38 16.94 -5.12
#